data_790f8ec6e4879259122973cba1df28f8
#
_entry.id   790f8ec6e4879259122973cba1df28f8
#
_cell.length_a   1.000
_cell.length_b   1.000
_cell.length_c   1.000
_cell.angle_alpha   90.00
_cell.angle_beta   90.00
_cell.angle_gamma   90.00
#
_symmetry.space_group_name_H-M   'P 1'
#
loop_
_entity.id
_entity.type
_entity.pdbx_description
1 polymer ?
#
loop_
_entity_poly.entity_id
_entity_poly.type
_entity_poly.pdbx_seq_one_letter_code
_entity_poly.pdbx_strand_id
1 'polypeptide(L)'
;KAFQQLEKKLVKIQRQKLQQLRDVHRRHGLCRQETRLTDILIQKDLVQVTTPTILSKGFLSKMSIDDTHPLTSQIFWLDKDKCLRPMLAPHLYFVLQDLLRIWEKPVRIFEIGSCFRKESQGARHSNEFTMLNLVEMGLAEENRQKRLEELAALVTKAAGVVDYLIQSESSAVYGETIDILDGRNHLELGSAAMGPHVLDRAWQITDAWVGIGFGLERL
;
A
#
# COMPACT_ATOMS: atom_id res chain seq x y z
N LYS A 1 6.17 -38.43 -13.66
CA LYS A 1 6.91 -37.87 -14.82
C LYS A 1 6.58 -36.35 -15.02
N ALA A 2 5.29 -35.95 -15.11
CA ALA A 2 4.90 -34.54 -15.33
C ALA A 2 5.39 -33.60 -14.23
N PHE A 3 5.24 -33.98 -12.94
CA PHE A 3 5.73 -33.20 -11.81
C PHE A 3 7.25 -32.95 -11.89
N GLN A 4 8.03 -33.98 -12.15
CA GLN A 4 9.50 -33.86 -12.27
C GLN A 4 9.93 -32.99 -13.45
N GLN A 5 9.18 -33.00 -14.56
CA GLN A 5 9.43 -32.10 -15.68
C GLN A 5 9.12 -30.66 -15.34
N LEU A 6 8.00 -30.40 -14.64
CA LEU A 6 7.64 -29.08 -14.15
C LEU A 6 8.68 -28.54 -13.17
N GLU A 7 9.08 -29.35 -12.20
CA GLU A 7 10.12 -29.01 -11.21
C GLU A 7 11.42 -28.62 -11.90
N LYS A 8 11.93 -29.44 -12.84
CA LYS A 8 13.14 -29.13 -13.61
C LYS A 8 13.01 -27.82 -14.38
N LYS A 9 11.85 -27.56 -14.98
CA LYS A 9 11.58 -26.30 -15.69
C LYS A 9 11.62 -25.10 -14.75
N LEU A 10 10.96 -25.19 -13.59
CA LEU A 10 10.92 -24.13 -12.57
C LEU A 10 12.33 -23.85 -12.01
N VAL A 11 13.09 -24.90 -11.67
CA VAL A 11 14.48 -24.78 -11.19
C VAL A 11 15.35 -24.10 -12.25
N LYS A 12 15.22 -24.45 -13.52
CA LYS A 12 15.96 -23.81 -14.61
C LYS A 12 15.65 -22.32 -14.71
N ILE A 13 14.35 -21.96 -14.64
CA ILE A 13 13.90 -20.55 -14.66
C ILE A 13 14.50 -19.77 -13.49
N GLN A 14 14.43 -20.33 -12.28
CA GLN A 14 14.97 -19.66 -11.09
C GLN A 14 16.49 -19.49 -11.16
N ARG A 15 17.22 -20.50 -11.63
CA ARG A 15 18.67 -20.37 -11.86
C ARG A 15 19.00 -19.26 -12.84
N GLN A 16 18.25 -19.13 -13.93
CA GLN A 16 18.45 -18.05 -14.91
C GLN A 16 18.17 -16.68 -14.31
N LYS A 17 17.08 -16.53 -13.51
CA LYS A 17 16.77 -15.29 -12.81
C LYS A 17 17.88 -14.88 -11.84
N LEU A 18 18.39 -15.83 -11.04
CA LEU A 18 19.49 -15.58 -10.11
C LEU A 18 20.79 -15.20 -10.83
N GLN A 19 21.06 -15.85 -11.96
CA GLN A 19 22.22 -15.52 -12.82
C GLN A 19 22.09 -14.08 -13.35
N GLN A 20 20.94 -13.72 -13.90
CA GLN A 20 20.67 -12.35 -14.38
C GLN A 20 20.74 -11.32 -13.26
N LEU A 21 20.26 -11.65 -12.05
CA LEU A 21 20.39 -10.78 -10.89
C LEU A 21 21.86 -10.47 -10.58
N ARG A 22 22.73 -11.49 -10.59
CA ARG A 22 24.15 -11.36 -10.31
C ARG A 22 24.89 -10.60 -11.42
N ASP A 23 24.65 -10.97 -12.68
CA ASP A 23 25.54 -10.57 -13.79
C ASP A 23 25.08 -9.27 -14.46
N VAL A 24 23.77 -8.99 -14.45
CA VAL A 24 23.18 -7.87 -15.17
C VAL A 24 22.60 -6.83 -14.23
N HIS A 25 21.62 -7.22 -13.41
CA HIS A 25 20.84 -6.25 -12.66
C HIS A 25 21.50 -5.78 -11.38
N ARG A 26 22.18 -6.66 -10.66
CA ARG A 26 22.84 -6.43 -9.35
C ARG A 26 21.91 -5.86 -8.26
N ARG A 27 20.61 -5.76 -8.54
CA ARG A 27 19.54 -5.35 -7.61
C ARG A 27 18.30 -6.19 -7.87
N HIS A 28 17.64 -6.61 -6.79
CA HIS A 28 16.36 -7.32 -6.86
C HIS A 28 15.29 -6.49 -7.59
N GLY A 29 14.31 -7.14 -8.21
CA GLY A 29 13.23 -6.48 -8.93
C GLY A 29 12.47 -5.48 -8.06
N LEU A 30 12.06 -5.92 -6.87
CA LEU A 30 11.35 -5.09 -5.91
C LEU A 30 12.14 -3.84 -5.53
N CYS A 31 13.45 -3.96 -5.25
CA CYS A 31 14.30 -2.81 -4.92
C CYS A 31 14.43 -1.80 -6.08
N ARG A 32 14.41 -2.28 -7.34
CA ARG A 32 14.42 -1.38 -8.50
C ARG A 32 13.10 -0.65 -8.67
N GLN A 33 11.99 -1.37 -8.43
CA GLN A 33 10.64 -0.80 -8.50
C GLN A 33 10.43 0.24 -7.40
N GLU A 34 10.84 -0.07 -6.18
CA GLU A 34 10.82 0.85 -5.05
C GLU A 34 11.56 2.15 -5.37
N THR A 35 12.81 2.05 -5.86
CA THR A 35 13.58 3.25 -6.27
C THR A 35 12.85 4.05 -7.34
N ARG A 36 12.32 3.40 -8.39
CA ARG A 36 11.61 4.08 -9.47
C ARG A 36 10.36 4.80 -8.97
N LEU A 37 9.57 4.16 -8.10
CA LEU A 37 8.39 4.77 -7.51
C LEU A 37 8.75 5.92 -6.58
N THR A 38 9.79 5.77 -5.76
CA THR A 38 10.32 6.82 -4.90
C THR A 38 10.72 8.05 -5.72
N ASP A 39 11.53 7.86 -6.75
CA ASP A 39 12.03 8.95 -7.58
C ASP A 39 10.89 9.73 -8.27
N ILE A 40 9.91 9.02 -8.83
CA ILE A 40 8.79 9.67 -9.53
C ILE A 40 7.86 10.42 -8.55
N LEU A 41 7.63 9.88 -7.35
CA LEU A 41 6.78 10.53 -6.35
C LEU A 41 7.46 11.80 -5.79
N ILE A 42 8.76 11.75 -5.52
CA ILE A 42 9.53 12.93 -5.11
C ILE A 42 9.52 14.00 -6.21
N GLN A 43 9.68 13.63 -7.48
CA GLN A 43 9.57 14.54 -8.63
C GLN A 43 8.17 15.16 -8.78
N LYS A 44 7.15 14.60 -8.13
CA LYS A 44 5.78 15.10 -8.09
C LYS A 44 5.43 15.79 -6.76
N ASP A 45 6.45 16.26 -6.05
CA ASP A 45 6.36 16.99 -4.79
C ASP A 45 5.69 16.22 -3.64
N LEU A 46 5.74 14.87 -3.66
CA LEU A 46 5.40 14.08 -2.50
C LEU A 46 6.65 13.87 -1.63
N VAL A 47 6.49 13.98 -0.33
CA VAL A 47 7.58 13.78 0.64
C VAL A 47 7.56 12.33 1.13
N GLN A 48 8.71 11.66 1.03
CA GLN A 48 8.87 10.32 1.59
C GLN A 48 9.00 10.41 3.12
N VAL A 49 8.17 9.66 3.81
CA VAL A 49 8.24 9.47 5.26
C VAL A 49 8.55 8.01 5.59
N THR A 50 9.03 7.77 6.79
CA THR A 50 9.24 6.42 7.33
C THR A 50 8.65 6.35 8.72
N THR A 51 7.81 5.36 8.98
CA THR A 51 7.14 5.17 10.25
C THR A 51 7.50 3.84 10.90
N PRO A 52 7.29 3.69 12.23
CA PRO A 52 7.64 2.47 12.93
C PRO A 52 6.92 1.23 12.40
N THR A 53 7.60 0.09 12.39
CA THR A 53 7.02 -1.21 12.03
C THR A 53 6.11 -1.76 13.13
N ILE A 54 6.35 -1.38 14.39
CA ILE A 54 5.54 -1.78 15.54
C ILE A 54 4.42 -0.76 15.71
N LEU A 55 3.19 -1.26 15.74
CA LEU A 55 1.96 -0.49 15.88
C LEU A 55 1.30 -0.78 17.23
N SER A 56 0.72 0.24 17.86
CA SER A 56 -0.07 0.06 19.08
C SER A 56 -1.50 -0.39 18.77
N LYS A 57 -2.10 -1.18 19.66
CA LYS A 57 -3.53 -1.55 19.59
C LYS A 57 -4.43 -0.31 19.53
N GLY A 58 -4.06 0.78 20.21
CA GLY A 58 -4.81 2.04 20.16
C GLY A 58 -4.88 2.67 18.77
N PHE A 59 -3.85 2.52 17.94
CA PHE A 59 -3.88 2.99 16.56
C PHE A 59 -4.80 2.13 15.68
N LEU A 60 -4.84 0.81 15.91
CA LEU A 60 -5.81 -0.07 15.25
C LEU A 60 -7.24 0.31 15.61
N SER A 61 -7.51 0.56 16.90
CA SER A 61 -8.84 0.98 17.36
C SER A 61 -9.28 2.30 16.71
N LYS A 62 -8.38 3.25 16.48
CA LYS A 62 -8.68 4.47 15.72
C LYS A 62 -9.03 4.22 14.25
N MET A 63 -8.63 3.06 13.69
CA MET A 63 -9.03 2.59 12.36
C MET A 63 -10.27 1.69 12.41
N SER A 64 -11.01 1.71 13.51
CA SER A 64 -12.16 0.82 13.77
C SER A 64 -11.82 -0.67 13.73
N ILE A 65 -10.55 -1.02 13.95
CA ILE A 65 -10.09 -2.40 14.04
C ILE A 65 -10.02 -2.77 15.52
N ASP A 66 -11.12 -3.28 16.02
CA ASP A 66 -11.27 -3.80 17.39
C ASP A 66 -11.15 -5.34 17.43
N ASP A 67 -11.41 -5.92 18.61
CA ASP A 67 -11.28 -7.37 18.80
C ASP A 67 -12.30 -8.19 17.99
N THR A 68 -13.35 -7.59 17.46
CA THR A 68 -14.39 -8.23 16.64
C THR A 68 -14.15 -8.07 15.15
N HIS A 69 -13.24 -7.18 14.76
CA HIS A 69 -12.96 -6.89 13.35
C HIS A 69 -12.27 -8.08 12.65
N PRO A 70 -12.68 -8.47 11.43
CA PRO A 70 -12.10 -9.63 10.71
C PRO A 70 -10.58 -9.61 10.59
N LEU A 71 -9.99 -8.43 10.37
CA LEU A 71 -8.54 -8.26 10.24
C LEU A 71 -7.80 -8.62 11.53
N THR A 72 -8.43 -8.59 12.71
CA THR A 72 -7.78 -8.86 14.01
C THR A 72 -7.18 -10.26 14.09
N SER A 73 -7.82 -11.25 13.45
CA SER A 73 -7.31 -12.62 13.35
C SER A 73 -6.03 -12.73 12.50
N GLN A 74 -5.81 -11.80 11.59
CA GLN A 74 -4.66 -11.75 10.69
C GLN A 74 -3.47 -10.97 11.28
N ILE A 75 -3.62 -10.35 12.44
CA ILE A 75 -2.57 -9.52 13.04
C ILE A 75 -1.52 -10.39 13.74
N PHE A 76 -0.25 -10.05 13.51
CA PHE A 76 0.88 -10.58 14.29
C PHE A 76 1.06 -9.77 15.57
N TRP A 77 0.45 -10.24 16.66
CA TRP A 77 0.60 -9.64 17.97
C TRP A 77 1.98 -9.96 18.57
N LEU A 78 2.65 -8.94 19.10
CA LEU A 78 3.92 -9.05 19.83
C LEU A 78 3.67 -9.18 21.34
N ASP A 79 2.68 -8.45 21.83
CA ASP A 79 2.15 -8.50 23.19
C ASP A 79 0.67 -8.11 23.18
N LYS A 80 0.09 -7.85 24.37
CA LYS A 80 -1.34 -7.46 24.49
C LYS A 80 -1.69 -6.11 23.85
N ASP A 81 -0.70 -5.23 23.66
CA ASP A 81 -0.90 -3.84 23.25
C ASP A 81 -0.15 -3.45 21.97
N LYS A 82 0.69 -4.33 21.44
CA LYS A 82 1.54 -4.06 20.27
C LYS A 82 1.50 -5.18 19.25
N CYS A 83 1.61 -4.82 17.99
CA CYS A 83 1.64 -5.76 16.86
C CYS A 83 2.61 -5.29 15.78
N LEU A 84 2.93 -6.17 14.84
CA LEU A 84 3.48 -5.77 13.55
C LEU A 84 2.37 -5.10 12.72
N ARG A 85 2.69 -3.99 12.07
CA ARG A 85 1.72 -3.20 11.32
C ARG A 85 1.10 -3.99 10.15
N PRO A 86 -0.22 -4.15 10.09
CA PRO A 86 -0.89 -4.81 8.97
C PRO A 86 -1.09 -3.90 7.75
N MET A 87 -0.86 -2.60 7.91
CA MET A 87 -0.97 -1.53 6.92
C MET A 87 -0.18 -0.31 7.36
N LEU A 88 0.09 0.62 6.44
CA LEU A 88 0.81 1.87 6.72
C LEU A 88 -0.11 3.00 7.23
N ALA A 89 -1.38 2.97 6.86
CA ALA A 89 -2.33 4.05 7.09
C ALA A 89 -2.41 4.60 8.53
N PRO A 90 -2.44 3.79 9.62
CA PRO A 90 -2.53 4.32 10.98
C PRO A 90 -1.40 5.27 11.35
N HIS A 91 -0.16 4.93 10.97
CA HIS A 91 0.98 5.80 11.22
C HIS A 91 0.98 7.04 10.31
N LEU A 92 0.53 6.91 9.06
CA LEU A 92 0.41 8.07 8.16
C LEU A 92 -0.63 9.07 8.67
N TYR A 93 -1.77 8.62 9.18
CA TYR A 93 -2.74 9.49 9.86
C TYR A 93 -2.11 10.24 11.03
N PHE A 94 -1.30 9.53 11.85
CA PHE A 94 -0.61 10.14 12.98
C PHE A 94 0.39 11.23 12.54
N VAL A 95 1.18 10.95 11.51
CA VAL A 95 2.14 11.93 10.94
C VAL A 95 1.39 13.12 10.34
N LEU A 96 0.30 12.87 9.61
CA LEU A 96 -0.49 13.93 8.98
C LEU A 96 -1.10 14.91 9.97
N GLN A 97 -1.49 14.46 11.18
CA GLN A 97 -1.98 15.38 12.23
C GLN A 97 -0.99 16.51 12.53
N ASP A 98 0.30 16.20 12.59
CA ASP A 98 1.33 17.19 12.88
C ASP A 98 1.70 18.00 11.64
N LEU A 99 1.81 17.35 10.48
CA LEU A 99 2.16 18.04 9.23
C LEU A 99 1.11 19.07 8.81
N LEU A 100 -0.18 18.78 8.99
CA LEU A 100 -1.27 19.71 8.67
C LEU A 100 -1.25 21.01 9.48
N ARG A 101 -0.56 21.02 10.63
CA ARG A 101 -0.39 22.21 11.47
C ARG A 101 0.78 23.07 11.04
N ILE A 102 1.76 22.50 10.31
CA ILE A 102 3.05 23.11 10.04
C ILE A 102 3.22 23.43 8.55
N TRP A 103 2.75 22.55 7.68
CA TRP A 103 2.96 22.67 6.25
C TRP A 103 1.79 23.37 5.55
N GLU A 104 2.13 24.05 4.47
CA GLU A 104 1.11 24.59 3.55
C GLU A 104 0.37 23.42 2.85
N LYS A 105 -0.95 23.61 2.67
CA LYS A 105 -1.80 22.62 2.00
C LYS A 105 -1.72 22.78 0.48
N PRO A 106 -1.84 21.70 -0.28
CA PRO A 106 -2.06 20.34 0.17
C PRO A 106 -0.78 19.67 0.70
N VAL A 107 -0.92 18.94 1.80
CA VAL A 107 0.15 18.09 2.36
C VAL A 107 0.21 16.78 1.57
N ARG A 108 1.39 16.44 1.05
CA ARG A 108 1.62 15.27 0.19
C ARG A 108 2.72 14.41 0.77
N ILE A 109 2.38 13.22 1.19
CA ILE A 109 3.36 12.27 1.74
C ILE A 109 3.18 10.88 1.14
N PHE A 110 4.23 10.07 1.19
CA PHE A 110 4.17 8.64 0.90
C PHE A 110 5.15 7.86 1.76
N GLU A 111 4.86 6.59 1.97
CA GLU A 111 5.76 5.63 2.59
C GLU A 111 5.79 4.35 1.76
N ILE A 112 6.98 3.76 1.60
CA ILE A 112 7.16 2.39 1.14
C ILE A 112 7.74 1.60 2.30
N GLY A 113 7.06 0.51 2.69
CA GLY A 113 7.50 -0.27 3.84
C GLY A 113 6.80 -1.61 4.00
N SER A 114 7.42 -2.49 4.78
CA SER A 114 6.87 -3.81 5.08
C SER A 114 5.61 -3.72 5.93
N CYS A 115 4.63 -4.54 5.56
CA CYS A 115 3.41 -4.82 6.30
C CYS A 115 3.28 -6.32 6.53
N PHE A 116 2.52 -6.71 7.56
CA PHE A 116 2.48 -8.09 8.03
C PHE A 116 1.04 -8.53 8.28
N ARG A 117 0.61 -9.61 7.61
CA ARG A 117 -0.69 -10.24 7.85
C ARG A 117 -0.54 -11.74 7.84
N LYS A 118 -1.24 -12.43 8.75
CA LYS A 118 -1.37 -13.90 8.73
C LYS A 118 -2.31 -14.25 7.58
N GLU A 119 -1.76 -14.47 6.42
CA GLU A 119 -2.53 -14.85 5.25
C GLU A 119 -2.79 -16.37 5.23
N SER A 120 -3.93 -16.76 4.67
CA SER A 120 -4.17 -18.17 4.34
C SER A 120 -3.17 -18.62 3.28
N GLN A 121 -2.68 -19.86 3.38
CA GLN A 121 -1.68 -20.42 2.47
C GLN A 121 -2.13 -20.34 1.01
N GLY A 122 -1.35 -19.68 0.16
CA GLY A 122 -1.59 -19.55 -1.27
C GLY A 122 -0.39 -18.96 -1.99
N ALA A 123 -0.23 -19.28 -3.26
CA ALA A 123 0.92 -18.84 -4.07
C ALA A 123 1.00 -17.31 -4.27
N ARG A 124 -0.02 -16.57 -3.88
CA ARG A 124 -0.13 -15.11 -4.03
C ARG A 124 -0.15 -14.36 -2.70
N HIS A 125 0.00 -15.03 -1.57
CA HIS A 125 -0.07 -14.46 -0.23
C HIS A 125 1.23 -14.70 0.51
N SER A 126 1.79 -13.63 1.07
CA SER A 126 2.95 -13.66 1.94
C SER A 126 2.58 -13.04 3.28
N ASN A 127 3.11 -13.59 4.37
CA ASN A 127 2.94 -13.03 5.71
C ASN A 127 3.62 -11.66 5.87
N GLU A 128 4.61 -11.37 5.04
CA GLU A 128 5.25 -10.07 4.89
C GLU A 128 5.16 -9.65 3.43
N PHE A 129 4.78 -8.41 3.20
CA PHE A 129 4.66 -7.81 1.88
C PHE A 129 5.00 -6.32 1.95
N THR A 130 5.41 -5.76 0.83
CA THR A 130 5.78 -4.35 0.74
C THR A 130 4.60 -3.52 0.23
N MET A 131 4.23 -2.50 0.99
CA MET A 131 3.23 -1.53 0.57
C MET A 131 3.88 -0.19 0.20
N LEU A 132 3.39 0.42 -0.87
CA LEU A 132 3.42 1.86 -1.08
C LEU A 132 2.08 2.40 -0.60
N ASN A 133 2.08 3.36 0.31
CA ASN A 133 0.89 4.15 0.63
C ASN A 133 1.22 5.62 0.43
N LEU A 134 0.39 6.31 -0.34
CA LEU A 134 0.52 7.74 -0.61
C LEU A 134 -0.79 8.46 -0.23
N VAL A 135 -0.64 9.67 0.28
CA VAL A 135 -1.77 10.50 0.71
C VAL A 135 -1.52 11.95 0.29
N GLU A 136 -2.54 12.57 -0.27
CA GLU A 136 -2.62 14.02 -0.45
C GLU A 136 -3.82 14.55 0.33
N MET A 137 -3.60 15.52 1.23
CA MET A 137 -4.58 16.04 2.18
C MET A 137 -4.62 17.55 2.16
N GLY A 138 -5.84 18.11 2.29
CA GLY A 138 -6.06 19.55 2.19
C GLY A 138 -6.31 20.04 0.76
N LEU A 139 -6.84 19.17 -0.10
CA LEU A 139 -7.31 19.53 -1.45
C LEU A 139 -8.80 19.92 -1.43
N ALA A 140 -9.27 20.55 -2.49
CA ALA A 140 -10.70 20.84 -2.65
C ALA A 140 -11.48 19.52 -2.88
N GLU A 141 -12.66 19.39 -2.24
CA GLU A 141 -13.45 18.15 -2.27
C GLU A 141 -13.83 17.71 -3.68
N GLU A 142 -14.18 18.64 -4.54
CA GLU A 142 -14.55 18.40 -5.92
C GLU A 142 -13.41 17.83 -6.78
N ASN A 143 -12.17 18.00 -6.34
CA ASN A 143 -10.98 17.54 -7.07
C ASN A 143 -10.54 16.12 -6.66
N ARG A 144 -11.13 15.52 -5.62
CA ARG A 144 -10.68 14.24 -5.05
C ARG A 144 -10.65 13.12 -6.07
N GLN A 145 -11.76 12.90 -6.78
CA GLN A 145 -11.87 11.82 -7.76
C GLN A 145 -10.82 11.95 -8.86
N LYS A 146 -10.71 13.13 -9.45
CA LYS A 146 -9.72 13.42 -10.49
C LYS A 146 -8.30 13.19 -9.98
N ARG A 147 -8.02 13.65 -8.75
CA ARG A 147 -6.69 13.53 -8.15
C ARG A 147 -6.33 12.07 -7.84
N LEU A 148 -7.30 11.28 -7.38
CA LEU A 148 -7.11 9.84 -7.18
C LEU A 148 -6.73 9.16 -8.50
N GLU A 149 -7.44 9.44 -9.57
CA GLU A 149 -7.15 8.88 -10.90
C GLU A 149 -5.77 9.28 -11.42
N GLU A 150 -5.37 10.54 -11.23
CA GLU A 150 -4.02 11.03 -11.57
C GLU A 150 -2.91 10.30 -10.80
N LEU A 151 -3.09 10.09 -9.50
CA LEU A 151 -2.14 9.38 -8.65
C LEU A 151 -2.07 7.89 -8.99
N ALA A 152 -3.22 7.26 -9.25
CA ALA A 152 -3.27 5.87 -9.71
C ALA A 152 -2.54 5.70 -11.06
N ALA A 153 -2.80 6.59 -12.02
CA ALA A 153 -2.11 6.59 -13.32
C ALA A 153 -0.60 6.82 -13.18
N LEU A 154 -0.18 7.70 -12.28
CA LEU A 154 1.24 7.97 -12.02
C LEU A 154 1.97 6.71 -11.54
N VAL A 155 1.42 6.02 -10.54
CA VAL A 155 2.04 4.83 -9.94
C VAL A 155 2.01 3.65 -10.90
N THR A 156 0.87 3.35 -11.52
CA THR A 156 0.72 2.23 -12.47
C THR A 156 1.67 2.40 -13.67
N LYS A 157 1.73 3.60 -14.25
CA LYS A 157 2.67 3.92 -15.32
C LYS A 157 4.13 3.75 -14.90
N ALA A 158 4.50 4.23 -13.71
CA ALA A 158 5.85 4.08 -13.18
C ALA A 158 6.21 2.62 -12.91
N ALA A 159 5.25 1.80 -12.48
CA ALA A 159 5.41 0.36 -12.31
C ALA A 159 5.47 -0.42 -13.63
N GLY A 160 5.07 0.20 -14.76
CA GLY A 160 5.01 -0.46 -16.08
C GLY A 160 3.70 -1.21 -16.32
N VAL A 161 2.68 -0.94 -15.52
CA VAL A 161 1.31 -1.47 -15.75
C VAL A 161 0.65 -0.61 -16.82
N VAL A 162 0.35 -1.22 -17.96
CA VAL A 162 -0.20 -0.52 -19.14
C VAL A 162 -1.71 -0.51 -19.12
N ASP A 163 -2.32 -1.57 -18.61
CA ASP A 163 -3.77 -1.78 -18.62
C ASP A 163 -4.27 -2.03 -17.20
N TYR A 164 -5.14 -1.16 -16.70
CA TYR A 164 -5.75 -1.27 -15.38
C TYR A 164 -7.17 -0.73 -15.39
N LEU A 165 -7.97 -1.20 -14.45
CA LEU A 165 -9.36 -0.78 -14.22
C LEU A 165 -9.46 -0.12 -12.85
N ILE A 166 -10.36 0.85 -12.73
CA ILE A 166 -10.75 1.48 -11.47
C ILE A 166 -12.19 1.04 -11.19
N GLN A 167 -12.42 0.42 -10.04
CA GLN A 167 -13.70 -0.16 -9.67
C GLN A 167 -14.06 0.18 -8.22
N SER A 168 -15.32 0.57 -7.97
CA SER A 168 -15.83 0.75 -6.61
C SER A 168 -15.99 -0.61 -5.94
N GLU A 169 -15.49 -0.73 -4.71
CA GLU A 169 -15.52 -1.93 -3.89
C GLU A 169 -15.88 -1.62 -2.45
N SER A 170 -16.05 -2.65 -1.64
CA SER A 170 -16.32 -2.54 -0.21
C SER A 170 -15.17 -3.09 0.62
N SER A 171 -14.71 -2.29 1.56
CA SER A 171 -13.62 -2.61 2.49
C SER A 171 -14.14 -2.71 3.92
N ALA A 172 -13.60 -3.66 4.68
CA ALA A 172 -13.93 -3.80 6.10
C ALA A 172 -13.44 -2.61 6.96
N VAL A 173 -12.45 -1.84 6.50
CA VAL A 173 -11.87 -0.70 7.23
C VAL A 173 -12.50 0.61 6.80
N TYR A 174 -12.58 0.85 5.49
CA TYR A 174 -13.03 2.13 4.94
C TYR A 174 -14.47 2.14 4.44
N GLY A 175 -15.19 1.00 4.46
CA GLY A 175 -16.51 0.91 3.85
C GLY A 175 -16.40 0.96 2.32
N GLU A 176 -16.80 2.07 1.69
CA GLU A 176 -16.60 2.25 0.24
C GLU A 176 -15.15 2.58 -0.07
N THR A 177 -14.56 1.81 -0.98
CA THR A 177 -13.20 1.99 -1.53
C THR A 177 -13.23 1.94 -3.05
N ILE A 178 -12.10 2.30 -3.63
CA ILE A 178 -11.90 2.25 -5.08
C ILE A 178 -10.67 1.39 -5.33
N ASP A 179 -10.88 0.23 -5.91
CA ASP A 179 -9.80 -0.69 -6.22
C ASP A 179 -9.20 -0.44 -7.60
N ILE A 180 -7.88 -0.56 -7.68
CA ILE A 180 -7.11 -0.50 -8.90
C ILE A 180 -6.73 -1.94 -9.26
N LEU A 181 -7.27 -2.45 -10.37
CA LEU A 181 -7.14 -3.84 -10.80
C LEU A 181 -6.30 -3.96 -12.07
N ASP A 182 -5.47 -4.99 -12.18
CA ASP A 182 -4.81 -5.35 -13.46
C ASP A 182 -5.88 -5.68 -14.51
N GLY A 183 -5.84 -5.01 -15.66
CA GLY A 183 -6.84 -5.16 -16.71
C GLY A 183 -6.92 -6.56 -17.36
N ARG A 184 -5.87 -7.38 -17.20
CA ARG A 184 -5.76 -8.71 -17.82
C ARG A 184 -6.32 -9.83 -16.95
N ASN A 185 -6.17 -9.74 -15.64
CA ASN A 185 -6.49 -10.84 -14.71
C ASN A 185 -7.29 -10.40 -13.49
N HIS A 186 -7.68 -9.12 -13.42
CA HIS A 186 -8.43 -8.51 -12.33
C HIS A 186 -7.74 -8.68 -10.94
N LEU A 187 -6.41 -8.83 -10.93
CA LEU A 187 -5.66 -8.82 -9.68
C LEU A 187 -5.70 -7.40 -9.08
N GLU A 188 -6.10 -7.28 -7.82
CA GLU A 188 -6.00 -6.04 -7.08
C GLU A 188 -4.54 -5.62 -6.96
N LEU A 189 -4.20 -4.48 -7.55
CA LEU A 189 -2.88 -3.85 -7.47
C LEU A 189 -2.81 -2.91 -6.28
N GLY A 190 -3.92 -2.27 -5.96
CA GLY A 190 -4.05 -1.34 -4.86
C GLY A 190 -5.49 -0.95 -4.59
N SER A 191 -5.70 -0.33 -3.44
CA SER A 191 -7.01 0.17 -3.02
C SER A 191 -6.89 1.61 -2.55
N ALA A 192 -7.89 2.43 -2.87
CA ALA A 192 -7.94 3.84 -2.59
C ALA A 192 -9.16 4.21 -1.75
N ALA A 193 -9.01 5.26 -0.96
CA ALA A 193 -10.12 5.88 -0.23
C ALA A 193 -10.01 7.40 -0.30
N MET A 194 -11.12 8.08 -0.03
CA MET A 194 -11.21 9.55 -0.03
C MET A 194 -11.89 10.02 1.24
N GLY A 195 -11.41 11.15 1.76
CA GLY A 195 -12.04 11.87 2.87
C GLY A 195 -12.67 13.21 2.43
N PRO A 196 -13.56 13.80 3.26
CA PRO A 196 -13.81 13.43 4.67
C PRO A 196 -14.39 12.03 4.86
N HIS A 197 -13.89 11.31 5.86
CA HIS A 197 -14.27 9.95 6.18
C HIS A 197 -14.60 9.81 7.68
N VAL A 198 -15.42 8.84 8.07
CA VAL A 198 -15.80 8.62 9.48
C VAL A 198 -14.61 8.36 10.39
N LEU A 199 -13.54 7.74 9.87
CA LEU A 199 -12.30 7.49 10.61
C LEU A 199 -11.55 8.77 10.97
N ASP A 200 -11.68 9.84 10.17
CA ASP A 200 -10.92 11.07 10.32
C ASP A 200 -11.13 11.73 11.67
N ARG A 201 -12.34 11.57 12.25
CA ARG A 201 -12.68 12.10 13.58
C ARG A 201 -11.74 11.56 14.66
N ALA A 202 -11.40 10.27 14.62
CA ALA A 202 -10.50 9.65 15.59
C ALA A 202 -9.07 10.21 15.50
N TRP A 203 -8.71 10.78 14.35
CA TRP A 203 -7.41 11.37 14.05
C TRP A 203 -7.45 12.91 14.07
N GLN A 204 -8.59 13.54 14.42
CA GLN A 204 -8.78 14.98 14.43
C GLN A 204 -8.45 15.64 13.07
N ILE A 205 -8.75 14.95 11.98
CA ILE A 205 -8.60 15.41 10.61
C ILE A 205 -9.95 15.88 10.10
N THR A 206 -9.97 17.06 9.50
CA THR A 206 -11.17 17.70 8.93
C THR A 206 -11.01 18.02 7.45
N ASP A 207 -9.81 17.90 6.93
CA ASP A 207 -9.50 18.22 5.55
C ASP A 207 -9.95 17.11 4.59
N ALA A 208 -10.33 17.49 3.38
CA ALA A 208 -10.53 16.55 2.31
C ALA A 208 -9.19 15.94 1.87
N TRP A 209 -9.20 14.66 1.53
CA TRP A 209 -8.01 13.91 1.17
C TRP A 209 -8.28 12.79 0.18
N VAL A 210 -7.21 12.34 -0.46
CA VAL A 210 -7.15 11.11 -1.24
C VAL A 210 -5.97 10.28 -0.78
N GLY A 211 -6.15 8.97 -0.65
CA GLY A 211 -5.10 8.05 -0.26
C GLY A 211 -5.18 6.76 -1.06
N ILE A 212 -4.03 6.21 -1.46
CA ILE A 212 -3.94 4.96 -2.22
C ILE A 212 -2.86 4.09 -1.60
N GLY A 213 -3.20 2.81 -1.36
CA GLY A 213 -2.26 1.77 -0.98
C GLY A 213 -2.04 0.78 -2.12
N PHE A 214 -0.80 0.52 -2.49
CA PHE A 214 -0.43 -0.48 -3.50
C PHE A 214 0.43 -1.57 -2.88
N GLY A 215 0.20 -2.83 -3.27
CA GLY A 215 1.12 -3.93 -2.98
C GLY A 215 2.23 -3.98 -4.04
N LEU A 216 3.48 -3.73 -3.67
CA LEU A 216 4.58 -3.66 -4.63
C LEU A 216 4.84 -4.98 -5.36
N GLU A 217 4.60 -6.10 -4.70
CA GLU A 217 4.76 -7.43 -5.30
C GLU A 217 3.71 -7.75 -6.35
N ARG A 218 2.62 -6.94 -6.42
CA ARG A 218 1.53 -7.09 -7.38
C ARG A 218 1.66 -6.12 -8.57
N LEU A 219 2.42 -5.03 -8.39
CA LEU A 219 2.78 -4.07 -9.42
C LEU A 219 3.93 -4.62 -10.30
#